data_9f0aeb840357ff3592e443efd061615a
#
_entry.id   9f0aeb840357ff3592e443efd061615a
#
_cell.length_a   1.000
_cell.length_b   1.000
_cell.length_c   1.000
_cell.angle_alpha   90.00
_cell.angle_beta   90.00
_cell.angle_gamma   90.00
#
_symmetry.space_group_name_H-M   'P 1'
#
loop_
_entity.id
_entity.type
_entity.pdbx_description
1 polymer ?
#
loop_
_entity_poly.entity_id
_entity_poly.type
_entity_poly.pdbx_seq_one_letter_code
_entity_poly.pdbx_strand_id
1 'polypeptide(L)'
;SVEETDFIQASMKLGDYSTTRGNQHTSFRGMYDLLTRSHIQFDIIDEENILNGDVYKYSSVIFPGVACMNDKTAEIIADYVEKGGNILGNLDIAMYNDDGSYNGQSKLAKVFGFISAPEILKSHSIASSFYFKQKEDALVDGLNTPYIPAPVLQAKWDFADDVEVLMKSSRLKMGCYENIPMDGMFPSVTKHKYGKGCAYYINGTYGETVERNRNIIEYSRMVSNFCNSTSEPTVQTVAPGLYEVVLRRQENRFILHVVNLTGNMSRPIEQVVPLYNVPFKLNLDGFGIDVKDWALKSLRGAKVNDLKVNGNEVEFKLDSVNEWEIIVIE
;
A
#
# COMPACT_ATOMS: atom_id res chain seq x y z
N SER A 1 10.71 -6.60 -12.41
CA SER A 1 10.93 -7.41 -11.20
C SER A 1 11.65 -6.62 -10.12
N VAL A 2 11.63 -7.12 -8.88
CA VAL A 2 12.30 -6.46 -7.73
C VAL A 2 13.82 -6.47 -7.94
N GLU A 3 14.38 -7.61 -8.30
CA GLU A 3 15.83 -7.80 -8.50
C GLU A 3 16.37 -6.95 -9.65
N GLU A 4 15.65 -6.88 -10.75
CA GLU A 4 16.02 -6.05 -11.89
C GLU A 4 15.95 -4.57 -11.56
N THR A 5 14.91 -4.14 -10.86
CA THR A 5 14.80 -2.74 -10.39
C THR A 5 15.95 -2.39 -9.46
N ASP A 6 16.30 -3.26 -8.50
CA ASP A 6 17.41 -3.05 -7.58
C ASP A 6 18.75 -3.06 -8.32
N PHE A 7 18.96 -3.99 -9.28
CA PHE A 7 20.15 -4.04 -10.13
C PHE A 7 20.34 -2.75 -10.94
N ILE A 8 19.26 -2.26 -11.54
CA ILE A 8 19.30 -1.02 -12.32
C ILE A 8 19.59 0.18 -11.41
N GLN A 9 18.94 0.26 -10.28
CA GLN A 9 19.19 1.32 -9.30
C GLN A 9 20.65 1.30 -8.80
N ALA A 10 21.25 0.12 -8.62
CA ALA A 10 22.64 -0.05 -8.22
C ALA A 10 23.62 0.23 -9.37
N SER A 11 23.26 -0.14 -10.60
CA SER A 11 24.12 0.02 -11.79
C SER A 11 24.06 1.42 -12.41
N MET A 12 23.02 2.19 -12.16
CA MET A 12 22.94 3.59 -12.56
C MET A 12 23.99 4.39 -11.81
N LYS A 13 25.20 4.45 -12.35
CA LYS A 13 26.26 5.41 -11.99
C LYS A 13 25.88 6.85 -12.38
N LEU A 14 24.65 7.21 -12.23
CA LEU A 14 24.16 8.55 -12.41
C LEU A 14 24.41 9.33 -11.12
N GLY A 15 25.64 9.76 -10.89
CA GLY A 15 26.00 10.68 -9.84
C GLY A 15 25.30 10.39 -8.50
N ASP A 16 24.69 11.27 -7.87
CA ASP A 16 23.96 11.08 -6.61
C ASP A 16 22.65 10.26 -6.68
N TYR A 17 22.25 9.76 -7.84
CA TYR A 17 20.96 9.04 -7.99
C TYR A 17 20.90 7.75 -7.20
N SER A 18 22.00 7.01 -7.10
CA SER A 18 22.03 5.72 -6.41
C SER A 18 21.89 5.82 -4.89
N THR A 19 22.21 6.99 -4.33
CA THR A 19 22.14 7.22 -2.87
C THR A 19 20.83 7.86 -2.43
N THR A 20 19.99 8.28 -3.36
CA THR A 20 18.81 9.10 -3.08
C THR A 20 17.52 8.62 -3.68
N ARG A 21 17.57 7.75 -4.66
CA ARG A 21 16.47 6.89 -5.05
C ARG A 21 16.47 5.77 -4.04
N GLY A 22 15.48 5.69 -3.16
CA GLY A 22 15.32 4.53 -2.31
C GLY A 22 15.35 3.28 -3.18
N ASN A 23 16.01 2.25 -2.70
CA ASN A 23 15.95 1.01 -3.44
C ASN A 23 14.52 0.45 -3.38
N GLN A 24 14.16 -0.35 -4.36
CA GLN A 24 12.90 -1.07 -4.44
C GLN A 24 12.58 -1.80 -3.12
N HIS A 25 13.58 -2.41 -2.51
CA HIS A 25 13.47 -3.10 -1.24
C HIS A 25 12.95 -2.19 -0.11
N THR A 26 13.43 -0.94 -0.01
CA THR A 26 12.97 0.02 1.00
C THR A 26 11.51 0.45 0.73
N SER A 27 11.14 0.67 -0.53
CA SER A 27 9.76 0.98 -0.93
C SER A 27 8.81 -0.19 -0.63
N PHE A 28 9.24 -1.41 -0.90
CA PHE A 28 8.50 -2.64 -0.60
C PHE A 28 8.29 -2.81 0.91
N ARG A 29 9.36 -2.67 1.73
CA ARG A 29 9.26 -2.79 3.19
C ARG A 29 8.35 -1.73 3.80
N GLY A 30 8.43 -0.50 3.31
CA GLY A 30 7.54 0.57 3.76
C GLY A 30 6.08 0.30 3.40
N MET A 31 5.80 -0.25 2.21
CA MET A 31 4.45 -0.66 1.85
C MET A 31 3.95 -1.83 2.71
N TYR A 32 4.81 -2.82 2.96
CA TYR A 32 4.51 -3.92 3.87
C TYR A 32 4.13 -3.39 5.26
N ASP A 33 4.90 -2.45 5.81
CA ASP A 33 4.61 -1.82 7.12
C ASP A 33 3.28 -1.05 7.10
N LEU A 34 2.98 -0.31 6.01
CA LEU A 34 1.70 0.39 5.85
C LEU A 34 0.50 -0.56 5.88
N LEU A 35 0.55 -1.64 5.12
CA LEU A 35 -0.53 -2.62 5.03
C LEU A 35 -0.71 -3.37 6.36
N THR A 36 0.38 -3.84 6.95
CA THR A 36 0.37 -4.57 8.22
C THR A 36 -0.20 -3.71 9.35
N ARG A 37 0.23 -2.45 9.47
CA ARG A 37 -0.25 -1.50 10.48
C ARG A 37 -1.71 -1.11 10.30
N SER A 38 -2.21 -1.22 9.08
CA SER A 38 -3.62 -0.98 8.75
C SER A 38 -4.48 -2.24 8.87
N HIS A 39 -3.90 -3.36 9.28
CA HIS A 39 -4.55 -4.69 9.36
C HIS A 39 -5.16 -5.17 8.04
N ILE A 40 -4.66 -4.66 6.91
CA ILE A 40 -5.05 -5.12 5.59
C ILE A 40 -4.48 -6.52 5.37
N GLN A 41 -5.33 -7.44 4.95
CA GLN A 41 -4.89 -8.77 4.55
C GLN A 41 -4.41 -8.73 3.10
N PHE A 42 -3.21 -9.21 2.85
CA PHE A 42 -2.58 -9.18 1.52
C PHE A 42 -1.69 -10.40 1.29
N ASP A 43 -1.47 -10.69 0.03
CA ASP A 43 -0.43 -11.60 -0.43
C ASP A 43 0.64 -10.83 -1.20
N ILE A 44 1.83 -11.39 -1.25
CA ILE A 44 2.93 -10.92 -2.08
C ILE A 44 2.96 -11.80 -3.32
N ILE A 45 2.81 -11.18 -4.48
CA ILE A 45 2.91 -11.85 -5.78
C ILE A 45 4.08 -11.27 -6.56
N ASP A 46 4.73 -12.11 -7.32
CA ASP A 46 5.80 -11.74 -8.21
C ASP A 46 5.34 -11.72 -9.69
N GLU A 47 6.26 -11.47 -10.58
CA GLU A 47 6.00 -11.40 -12.00
C GLU A 47 5.53 -12.74 -12.58
N GLU A 48 6.06 -13.86 -12.08
CA GLU A 48 5.64 -15.20 -12.51
C GLU A 48 4.16 -15.46 -12.16
N ASN A 49 3.74 -15.05 -10.97
CA ASN A 49 2.33 -15.12 -10.56
C ASN A 49 1.43 -14.29 -11.50
N ILE A 50 1.88 -13.09 -11.90
CA ILE A 50 1.14 -12.25 -12.84
C ILE A 50 1.04 -12.94 -14.19
N LEU A 51 2.15 -13.46 -14.72
CA LEU A 51 2.20 -14.18 -16.00
C LEU A 51 1.32 -15.45 -16.01
N ASN A 52 1.18 -16.11 -14.86
CA ASN A 52 0.30 -17.26 -14.66
C ASN A 52 -1.18 -16.88 -14.46
N GLY A 53 -1.50 -15.59 -14.41
CA GLY A 53 -2.86 -15.09 -14.25
C GLY A 53 -3.36 -15.04 -12.80
N ASP A 54 -2.50 -15.21 -11.82
CA ASP A 54 -2.89 -15.14 -10.40
C ASP A 54 -3.38 -13.74 -10.01
N VAL A 55 -2.98 -12.70 -10.72
CA VAL A 55 -3.42 -11.32 -10.51
C VAL A 55 -4.95 -11.18 -10.51
N TYR A 56 -5.67 -12.00 -11.29
CA TYR A 56 -7.14 -11.94 -11.37
C TYR A 56 -7.88 -12.46 -10.12
N LYS A 57 -7.15 -13.02 -9.15
CA LYS A 57 -7.71 -13.43 -7.86
C LYS A 57 -7.88 -12.26 -6.88
N TYR A 58 -7.25 -11.11 -7.17
CA TYR A 58 -7.23 -9.95 -6.29
C TYR A 58 -8.12 -8.83 -6.83
N SER A 59 -8.78 -8.11 -5.96
CA SER A 59 -9.57 -6.92 -6.29
C SER A 59 -8.69 -5.68 -6.53
N SER A 60 -7.51 -5.67 -5.95
CA SER A 60 -6.54 -4.59 -6.09
C SER A 60 -5.09 -5.07 -6.01
N VAL A 61 -4.20 -4.37 -6.71
CA VAL A 61 -2.76 -4.63 -6.75
C VAL A 61 -1.99 -3.33 -6.50
N ILE A 62 -0.96 -3.41 -5.67
CA ILE A 62 -0.08 -2.28 -5.35
C ILE A 62 1.32 -2.55 -5.90
N PHE A 63 1.91 -1.57 -6.57
CA PHE A 63 3.24 -1.63 -7.15
C PHE A 63 4.21 -0.71 -6.37
N PRO A 64 4.89 -1.20 -5.33
CA PRO A 64 5.76 -0.36 -4.50
C PRO A 64 7.12 -0.09 -5.19
N GLY A 65 7.20 0.99 -5.98
CA GLY A 65 8.42 1.41 -6.65
C GLY A 65 8.88 0.48 -7.80
N VAL A 66 7.95 -0.13 -8.51
CA VAL A 66 8.24 -1.05 -9.62
C VAL A 66 8.54 -0.25 -10.88
N ALA A 67 9.80 0.04 -11.13
CA ALA A 67 10.26 0.79 -12.30
C ALA A 67 10.45 -0.09 -13.54
N CYS A 68 10.84 -1.35 -13.36
CA CYS A 68 11.06 -2.32 -14.44
C CYS A 68 9.84 -3.23 -14.60
N MET A 69 9.45 -3.45 -15.84
CA MET A 69 8.35 -4.34 -16.19
C MET A 69 8.49 -4.81 -17.63
N ASN A 70 8.31 -6.11 -17.89
CA ASN A 70 8.28 -6.58 -19.27
C ASN A 70 6.92 -6.28 -19.95
N ASP A 71 6.90 -6.34 -21.28
CA ASP A 71 5.72 -5.97 -22.06
C ASP A 71 4.52 -6.88 -21.77
N LYS A 72 4.77 -8.19 -21.64
CA LYS A 72 3.71 -9.17 -21.38
C LYS A 72 3.06 -8.97 -20.01
N THR A 73 3.85 -8.67 -18.99
CA THR A 73 3.33 -8.31 -17.66
C THR A 73 2.50 -7.04 -17.72
N ALA A 74 2.98 -6.01 -18.43
CA ALA A 74 2.23 -4.77 -18.61
C ALA A 74 0.90 -4.99 -19.34
N GLU A 75 0.86 -5.83 -20.38
CA GLU A 75 -0.37 -6.22 -21.08
C GLU A 75 -1.38 -6.91 -20.16
N ILE A 76 -0.92 -7.87 -19.33
CA ILE A 76 -1.78 -8.56 -18.37
C ILE A 76 -2.33 -7.60 -17.32
N ILE A 77 -1.51 -6.69 -16.81
CA ILE A 77 -1.96 -5.67 -15.84
C ILE A 77 -2.96 -4.72 -16.49
N ALA A 78 -2.76 -4.30 -17.75
CA ALA A 78 -3.73 -3.48 -18.45
C ALA A 78 -5.06 -4.21 -18.63
N ASP A 79 -5.04 -5.47 -19.07
CA ASP A 79 -6.24 -6.32 -19.19
C ASP A 79 -6.93 -6.55 -17.82
N TYR A 80 -6.16 -6.75 -16.76
CA TYR A 80 -6.69 -6.86 -15.40
C TYR A 80 -7.48 -5.61 -15.00
N VAL A 81 -6.94 -4.41 -15.25
CA VAL A 81 -7.65 -3.16 -14.93
C VAL A 81 -8.86 -2.99 -15.86
N GLU A 82 -8.74 -3.28 -17.15
CA GLU A 82 -9.85 -3.20 -18.10
C GLU A 82 -11.04 -4.08 -17.69
N LYS A 83 -10.78 -5.25 -17.07
CA LYS A 83 -11.79 -6.18 -16.55
C LYS A 83 -12.39 -5.78 -15.21
N GLY A 84 -11.85 -4.80 -14.51
CA GLY A 84 -12.40 -4.28 -13.25
C GLY A 84 -11.46 -4.33 -12.06
N GLY A 85 -10.23 -4.80 -12.24
CA GLY A 85 -9.18 -4.73 -11.22
C GLY A 85 -8.76 -3.28 -10.95
N ASN A 86 -8.20 -3.03 -9.77
CA ASN A 86 -7.71 -1.71 -9.39
C ASN A 86 -6.22 -1.77 -9.09
N ILE A 87 -5.48 -0.74 -9.48
CA ILE A 87 -4.05 -0.68 -9.23
C ILE A 87 -3.65 0.61 -8.56
N LEU A 88 -2.60 0.53 -7.72
CA LEU A 88 -1.93 1.68 -7.13
C LEU A 88 -0.46 1.66 -7.53
N GLY A 89 -0.05 2.66 -8.30
CA GLY A 89 1.32 2.84 -8.75
C GLY A 89 1.98 4.10 -8.16
N ASN A 90 3.30 4.17 -8.27
CA ASN A 90 4.02 5.34 -7.81
C ASN A 90 5.28 5.61 -8.63
N LEU A 91 5.82 6.81 -8.46
CA LEU A 91 7.07 7.30 -9.03
C LEU A 91 7.16 7.06 -10.55
N ASP A 92 8.12 6.32 -11.02
CA ASP A 92 8.42 6.01 -12.42
C ASP A 92 7.99 4.58 -12.81
N ILE A 93 6.79 4.21 -12.39
CA ILE A 93 6.23 2.88 -12.64
C ILE A 93 6.37 2.45 -14.11
N ALA A 94 6.92 1.25 -14.32
CA ALA A 94 7.06 0.58 -15.61
C ALA A 94 7.78 1.42 -16.70
N MET A 95 8.76 2.25 -16.31
CA MET A 95 9.54 3.09 -17.23
C MET A 95 10.71 2.36 -17.91
N TYR A 96 11.10 1.19 -17.39
CA TYR A 96 12.26 0.44 -17.84
C TYR A 96 11.88 -0.97 -18.26
N ASN A 97 12.63 -1.50 -19.22
CA ASN A 97 12.59 -2.90 -19.62
C ASN A 97 13.29 -3.79 -18.59
N ASP A 98 13.17 -5.12 -18.73
CA ASP A 98 13.81 -6.10 -17.84
C ASP A 98 15.34 -6.01 -17.86
N ASP A 99 15.92 -5.60 -18.99
CA ASP A 99 17.37 -5.38 -19.14
C ASP A 99 17.83 -4.02 -18.58
N GLY A 100 16.91 -3.24 -18.04
CA GLY A 100 17.19 -1.92 -17.49
C GLY A 100 17.26 -0.80 -18.49
N SER A 101 17.03 -1.06 -19.75
CA SER A 101 16.99 0.00 -20.75
C SER A 101 15.75 0.87 -20.55
N TYR A 102 15.94 2.19 -20.68
CA TYR A 102 14.88 3.16 -20.57
C TYR A 102 13.93 3.08 -21.77
N ASN A 103 12.64 2.93 -21.50
CA ASN A 103 11.63 2.75 -22.53
C ASN A 103 11.07 4.07 -23.11
N GLY A 104 11.48 5.23 -22.58
CA GLY A 104 10.99 6.54 -23.03
C GLY A 104 9.60 6.91 -22.53
N GLN A 105 8.76 5.95 -22.19
CA GLN A 105 7.42 6.12 -21.65
C GLN A 105 7.06 4.93 -20.75
N SER A 106 6.18 5.15 -19.78
CA SER A 106 5.66 4.02 -18.98
C SER A 106 4.90 3.03 -19.85
N LYS A 107 5.16 1.74 -19.69
CA LYS A 107 4.40 0.67 -20.36
C LYS A 107 2.93 0.64 -19.93
N LEU A 108 2.61 1.21 -18.76
CA LEU A 108 1.26 1.39 -18.26
C LEU A 108 0.72 2.83 -18.49
N ALA A 109 1.33 3.59 -19.40
CA ALA A 109 0.95 4.99 -19.64
C ALA A 109 -0.55 5.16 -19.93
N LYS A 110 -1.14 4.32 -20.78
CA LYS A 110 -2.58 4.38 -21.08
C LYS A 110 -3.44 4.06 -19.86
N VAL A 111 -2.99 3.15 -19.01
CA VAL A 111 -3.72 2.72 -17.81
C VAL A 111 -3.76 3.83 -16.76
N PHE A 112 -2.66 4.57 -16.58
CA PHE A 112 -2.60 5.71 -15.65
C PHE A 112 -2.98 7.05 -16.28
N GLY A 113 -3.16 7.11 -17.61
CA GLY A 113 -3.41 8.35 -18.33
C GLY A 113 -2.20 9.27 -18.45
N PHE A 114 -0.96 8.72 -18.45
CA PHE A 114 0.27 9.50 -18.67
C PHE A 114 0.42 9.84 -20.16
N ILE A 115 0.73 11.09 -20.49
CA ILE A 115 0.93 11.56 -21.88
C ILE A 115 2.37 11.90 -22.23
N SER A 116 3.25 12.00 -21.22
CA SER A 116 4.67 12.29 -21.41
C SER A 116 5.53 11.40 -20.50
N ALA A 117 6.86 11.45 -20.66
CA ALA A 117 7.79 10.94 -19.66
C ALA A 117 7.82 11.92 -18.47
N PRO A 118 8.09 11.44 -17.24
CA PRO A 118 8.07 12.29 -16.07
C PRO A 118 9.35 13.13 -15.94
N GLU A 119 9.21 14.33 -15.37
CA GLU A 119 10.33 15.05 -14.78
C GLU A 119 10.56 14.53 -13.35
N ILE A 120 11.75 14.01 -13.07
CA ILE A 120 12.09 13.53 -11.73
C ILE A 120 12.58 14.70 -10.86
N LEU A 121 11.85 14.95 -9.80
CA LEU A 121 12.13 16.01 -8.83
C LEU A 121 12.72 15.40 -7.56
N LYS A 122 13.86 15.94 -7.13
CA LYS A 122 14.55 15.54 -5.90
C LYS A 122 14.63 16.70 -4.93
N SER A 123 14.19 16.49 -3.72
CA SER A 123 14.30 17.44 -2.63
C SER A 123 15.36 17.02 -1.61
N HIS A 124 15.76 17.95 -0.75
CA HIS A 124 16.70 17.67 0.35
C HIS A 124 16.02 16.97 1.55
N SER A 125 14.70 17.14 1.69
CA SER A 125 13.94 16.55 2.79
C SER A 125 12.46 16.43 2.44
N ILE A 126 11.73 15.63 3.20
CA ILE A 126 10.27 15.48 3.10
C ILE A 126 9.49 16.78 3.39
N ALA A 127 10.13 17.79 3.97
CA ALA A 127 9.54 19.10 4.23
C ALA A 127 9.81 20.13 3.11
N SER A 128 10.32 19.68 1.95
CA SER A 128 10.66 20.57 0.83
C SER A 128 9.50 20.80 -0.14
N SER A 129 8.49 19.98 -0.13
CA SER A 129 7.22 20.14 -0.86
C SER A 129 6.08 19.45 -0.15
N PHE A 130 4.85 19.73 -0.56
CA PHE A 130 3.66 19.26 0.14
C PHE A 130 2.55 18.92 -0.84
N TYR A 131 1.76 17.89 -0.53
CA TYR A 131 0.53 17.56 -1.22
C TYR A 131 -0.64 18.35 -0.66
N PHE A 132 -1.46 18.90 -1.54
CA PHE A 132 -2.68 19.64 -1.22
C PHE A 132 -3.89 18.97 -1.85
N LYS A 133 -4.87 18.65 -1.03
CA LYS A 133 -6.15 18.08 -1.50
C LYS A 133 -6.87 19.05 -2.45
N GLN A 134 -7.34 18.53 -3.57
CA GLN A 134 -8.05 19.28 -4.60
C GLN A 134 -9.51 18.85 -4.72
N LYS A 135 -9.78 17.57 -4.48
CA LYS A 135 -11.09 16.95 -4.68
C LYS A 135 -11.34 15.90 -3.60
N GLU A 136 -12.60 15.72 -3.23
CA GLU A 136 -13.03 14.61 -2.39
C GLU A 136 -13.06 13.32 -3.20
N ASP A 137 -12.49 12.27 -2.65
CA ASP A 137 -12.53 10.91 -3.18
C ASP A 137 -12.27 9.92 -2.04
N ALA A 138 -12.71 8.68 -2.19
CA ALA A 138 -12.48 7.64 -1.19
C ALA A 138 -11.01 7.49 -0.81
N LEU A 139 -10.08 7.66 -1.76
CA LEU A 139 -8.63 7.56 -1.48
C LEU A 139 -8.14 8.59 -0.45
N VAL A 140 -8.67 9.80 -0.51
CA VAL A 140 -8.25 10.95 0.32
C VAL A 140 -9.21 11.26 1.46
N ASP A 141 -10.14 10.35 1.74
CA ASP A 141 -11.09 10.50 2.84
C ASP A 141 -10.39 10.41 4.20
N GLY A 142 -10.89 11.20 5.15
CA GLY A 142 -10.34 11.26 6.51
C GLY A 142 -8.94 11.87 6.61
N LEU A 143 -8.42 12.49 5.54
CA LEU A 143 -7.23 13.33 5.61
C LEU A 143 -7.61 14.69 6.18
N ASN A 144 -7.34 14.90 7.46
CA ASN A 144 -7.77 16.09 8.22
C ASN A 144 -6.72 17.21 8.21
N THR A 145 -5.55 16.97 7.63
CA THR A 145 -4.49 17.96 7.49
C THR A 145 -4.67 18.75 6.19
N PRO A 146 -4.43 20.08 6.18
CA PRO A 146 -4.58 20.89 4.96
C PRO A 146 -3.53 20.55 3.89
N TYR A 147 -2.42 19.95 4.30
CA TYR A 147 -1.33 19.50 3.42
C TYR A 147 -0.55 18.36 4.06
N ILE A 148 0.06 17.53 3.23
CA ILE A 148 0.87 16.38 3.64
C ILE A 148 2.30 16.58 3.12
N PRO A 149 3.37 16.39 3.92
CA PRO A 149 4.73 16.43 3.42
C PRO A 149 4.92 15.43 2.27
N ALA A 150 5.41 15.91 1.13
CA ALA A 150 5.65 15.05 -0.02
C ALA A 150 6.99 14.29 0.13
N PRO A 151 7.15 13.12 -0.50
CA PRO A 151 8.39 12.37 -0.50
C PRO A 151 9.57 13.16 -1.08
N VAL A 152 10.78 12.75 -0.70
CA VAL A 152 12.02 13.36 -1.20
C VAL A 152 12.16 13.25 -2.71
N LEU A 153 11.72 12.13 -3.26
CA LEU A 153 11.75 11.86 -4.69
C LEU A 153 10.32 11.81 -5.22
N GLN A 154 10.05 12.60 -6.25
CA GLN A 154 8.75 12.71 -6.90
C GLN A 154 8.91 12.62 -8.42
N ALA A 155 7.88 12.14 -9.11
CA ALA A 155 7.79 12.15 -10.56
C ALA A 155 6.65 13.07 -10.99
N LYS A 156 6.97 14.15 -11.67
CA LYS A 156 5.99 15.08 -12.24
C LYS A 156 5.64 14.61 -13.64
N TRP A 157 4.42 14.11 -13.78
CA TRP A 157 3.85 13.65 -15.05
C TRP A 157 2.90 14.69 -15.61
N ASP A 158 2.75 14.66 -16.94
CA ASP A 158 1.60 15.23 -17.62
C ASP A 158 0.54 14.15 -17.83
N PHE A 159 -0.72 14.52 -17.65
CA PHE A 159 -1.85 13.58 -17.66
C PHE A 159 -2.84 13.95 -18.75
N ALA A 160 -3.58 12.96 -19.24
CA ALA A 160 -4.71 13.14 -20.14
C ALA A 160 -5.86 13.90 -19.43
N ASP A 161 -6.73 14.53 -20.21
CA ASP A 161 -7.79 15.41 -19.68
C ASP A 161 -8.87 14.66 -18.86
N ASP A 162 -9.00 13.36 -19.06
CA ASP A 162 -9.95 12.49 -18.35
C ASP A 162 -9.41 11.94 -17.03
N VAL A 163 -8.17 12.24 -16.66
CA VAL A 163 -7.57 11.87 -15.37
C VAL A 163 -8.06 12.82 -14.28
N GLU A 164 -8.61 12.23 -13.21
CA GLU A 164 -9.02 12.96 -12.03
C GLU A 164 -7.82 13.30 -11.14
N VAL A 165 -7.61 14.57 -10.88
CA VAL A 165 -6.56 15.05 -9.96
C VAL A 165 -7.13 15.19 -8.56
N LEU A 166 -6.72 14.32 -7.65
CA LEU A 166 -7.19 14.29 -6.26
C LEU A 166 -6.34 15.20 -5.36
N MET A 167 -5.01 15.24 -5.60
CA MET A 167 -4.09 16.13 -4.90
C MET A 167 -3.07 16.72 -5.89
N LYS A 168 -2.56 17.88 -5.55
CA LYS A 168 -1.43 18.54 -6.25
C LYS A 168 -0.26 18.72 -5.30
N SER A 169 0.94 18.54 -5.80
CA SER A 169 2.18 18.89 -5.09
C SER A 169 2.55 20.35 -5.33
N SER A 170 3.03 21.01 -4.29
CA SER A 170 3.70 22.31 -4.48
C SER A 170 5.05 22.12 -5.19
N ARG A 171 5.57 23.17 -5.81
CA ARG A 171 6.98 23.19 -6.19
C ARG A 171 7.88 22.95 -4.98
N LEU A 172 9.11 22.58 -5.22
CA LEU A 172 10.11 22.49 -4.16
C LEU A 172 10.39 23.87 -3.55
N LYS A 173 10.55 23.90 -2.23
CA LYS A 173 11.02 25.11 -1.52
C LYS A 173 12.43 25.47 -1.97
N MET A 174 12.70 26.75 -2.15
CA MET A 174 14.03 27.26 -2.51
C MET A 174 14.97 27.38 -1.31
N GLY A 175 14.41 27.39 -0.10
CA GLY A 175 15.17 27.44 1.15
C GLY A 175 14.38 26.94 2.35
N CYS A 176 15.09 26.58 3.43
CA CYS A 176 14.45 26.01 4.63
C CYS A 176 13.49 26.97 5.34
N TYR A 177 13.71 28.27 5.22
CA TYR A 177 12.87 29.30 5.84
C TYR A 177 11.78 29.86 4.92
N GLU A 178 11.69 29.36 3.69
CA GLU A 178 10.58 29.71 2.80
C GLU A 178 9.26 29.18 3.36
N ASN A 179 8.21 29.99 3.28
CA ASN A 179 6.85 29.50 3.53
C ASN A 179 6.49 28.38 2.55
N ILE A 180 5.49 27.58 2.89
CA ILE A 180 4.99 26.53 2.00
C ILE A 180 4.54 27.19 0.68
N PRO A 181 5.15 26.81 -0.47
CA PRO A 181 4.79 27.40 -1.75
C PRO A 181 3.36 27.00 -2.14
N MET A 182 2.59 27.99 -2.59
CA MET A 182 1.23 27.78 -3.12
C MET A 182 1.16 27.97 -4.63
N ASP A 183 2.30 28.10 -5.28
CA ASP A 183 2.49 28.27 -6.72
C ASP A 183 3.18 27.05 -7.35
N GLY A 184 3.21 27.00 -8.69
CA GLY A 184 3.87 25.92 -9.43
C GLY A 184 3.35 24.52 -9.12
N MET A 185 2.06 24.42 -8.79
CA MET A 185 1.46 23.16 -8.40
C MET A 185 1.27 22.23 -9.60
N PHE A 186 1.53 20.94 -9.40
CA PHE A 186 1.34 19.91 -10.42
C PHE A 186 0.59 18.70 -9.86
N PRO A 187 -0.10 17.92 -10.71
CA PRO A 187 -0.82 16.71 -10.29
C PRO A 187 0.10 15.71 -9.57
N SER A 188 -0.37 15.14 -8.46
CA SER A 188 0.46 14.30 -7.62
C SER A 188 -0.22 13.05 -7.10
N VAL A 189 -1.51 13.14 -6.80
CA VAL A 189 -2.35 11.99 -6.51
C VAL A 189 -3.48 12.03 -7.52
N THR A 190 -3.56 10.99 -8.34
CA THR A 190 -4.54 10.93 -9.43
C THR A 190 -5.29 9.62 -9.45
N LYS A 191 -6.43 9.64 -10.13
CA LYS A 191 -7.27 8.48 -10.40
C LYS A 191 -7.66 8.52 -11.87
N HIS A 192 -7.44 7.42 -12.56
CA HIS A 192 -7.85 7.26 -13.95
C HIS A 192 -8.72 6.02 -14.09
N LYS A 193 -9.88 6.20 -14.73
CA LYS A 193 -10.77 5.09 -15.06
C LYS A 193 -10.30 4.43 -16.34
N TYR A 194 -9.96 3.15 -16.28
CA TYR A 194 -9.54 2.38 -17.44
C TYR A 194 -10.41 1.13 -17.57
N GLY A 195 -11.22 1.06 -18.61
CA GLY A 195 -12.22 -0.01 -18.76
C GLY A 195 -13.23 -0.02 -17.59
N LYS A 196 -13.30 -1.13 -16.87
CA LYS A 196 -14.19 -1.29 -15.70
C LYS A 196 -13.52 -0.96 -14.39
N GLY A 197 -12.17 -0.96 -14.34
CA GLY A 197 -11.36 -0.70 -13.15
C GLY A 197 -10.81 0.72 -13.11
N CYS A 198 -9.93 0.96 -12.13
CA CYS A 198 -9.27 2.23 -11.91
C CYS A 198 -7.78 2.06 -11.62
N ALA A 199 -6.98 2.99 -12.14
CA ALA A 199 -5.58 3.14 -11.77
C ALA A 199 -5.41 4.39 -10.90
N TYR A 200 -4.85 4.20 -9.71
CA TYR A 200 -4.49 5.26 -8.79
C TYR A 200 -2.98 5.46 -8.80
N TYR A 201 -2.58 6.69 -8.71
CA TYR A 201 -1.17 7.05 -8.73
C TYR A 201 -0.83 8.04 -7.62
N ILE A 202 0.27 7.79 -6.91
CA ILE A 202 0.86 8.71 -5.93
C ILE A 202 2.28 9.00 -6.37
N ASN A 203 2.60 10.26 -6.63
CA ASN A 203 3.81 10.68 -7.35
C ASN A 203 5.10 10.61 -6.54
N GLY A 204 5.37 9.69 -5.71
CA GLY A 204 6.63 9.72 -4.98
C GLY A 204 6.97 8.41 -4.29
N THR A 205 8.13 8.40 -3.65
CA THR A 205 8.64 7.25 -2.90
C THR A 205 8.02 7.19 -1.49
N TYR A 206 6.69 7.18 -1.39
CA TYR A 206 6.00 7.22 -0.10
C TYR A 206 6.27 5.98 0.77
N GLY A 207 6.40 4.79 0.18
CA GLY A 207 6.80 3.59 0.91
C GLY A 207 8.18 3.74 1.56
N GLU A 208 9.17 4.24 0.82
CA GLU A 208 10.49 4.56 1.36
C GLU A 208 10.41 5.62 2.47
N THR A 209 9.58 6.64 2.27
CA THR A 209 9.40 7.70 3.26
C THR A 209 8.88 7.14 4.58
N VAL A 210 7.94 6.20 4.53
CA VAL A 210 7.42 5.53 5.73
C VAL A 210 8.47 4.66 6.40
N GLU A 211 9.22 3.86 5.64
CA GLU A 211 10.28 3.01 6.19
C GLU A 211 11.35 3.83 6.92
N ARG A 212 11.72 4.99 6.39
CA ARG A 212 12.74 5.85 6.97
C ARG A 212 12.23 6.70 8.14
N ASN A 213 11.05 7.29 8.02
CA ASN A 213 10.55 8.31 8.96
C ASN A 213 9.43 7.80 9.87
N ARG A 214 8.62 6.83 9.44
CA ARG A 214 7.55 6.14 10.20
C ARG A 214 6.52 7.06 10.89
N ASN A 215 6.40 8.32 10.48
CA ASN A 215 5.60 9.33 11.17
C ASN A 215 4.52 9.99 10.29
N ILE A 216 4.34 9.53 9.04
CA ILE A 216 3.34 10.12 8.13
C ILE A 216 2.14 9.18 8.03
N ILE A 217 1.21 9.37 8.94
CA ILE A 217 0.01 8.55 9.07
C ILE A 217 -0.94 8.70 7.86
N GLU A 218 -0.87 9.81 7.15
CA GLU A 218 -1.70 10.10 5.98
C GLU A 218 -1.40 9.12 4.83
N TYR A 219 -0.18 8.67 4.66
CA TYR A 219 0.15 7.65 3.67
C TYR A 219 -0.49 6.31 4.02
N SER A 220 -0.44 5.92 5.30
CA SER A 220 -1.13 4.73 5.78
C SER A 220 -2.64 4.81 5.50
N ARG A 221 -3.24 5.99 5.73
CA ARG A 221 -4.66 6.21 5.47
C ARG A 221 -4.99 6.12 4.00
N MET A 222 -4.21 6.75 3.11
CA MET A 222 -4.45 6.65 1.66
C MET A 222 -4.34 5.21 1.16
N VAL A 223 -3.33 4.46 1.59
CA VAL A 223 -3.18 3.05 1.19
C VAL A 223 -4.33 2.19 1.74
N SER A 224 -4.70 2.39 3.00
CA SER A 224 -5.84 1.71 3.61
C SER A 224 -7.15 2.04 2.89
N ASN A 225 -7.38 3.31 2.58
CA ASN A 225 -8.54 3.77 1.83
C ASN A 225 -8.59 3.15 0.42
N PHE A 226 -7.45 3.06 -0.27
CA PHE A 226 -7.37 2.37 -1.56
C PHE A 226 -7.85 0.92 -1.43
N CYS A 227 -7.29 0.16 -0.50
CA CYS A 227 -7.68 -1.24 -0.30
C CYS A 227 -9.16 -1.38 0.07
N ASN A 228 -9.63 -0.60 1.03
CA ASN A 228 -11.00 -0.69 1.54
C ASN A 228 -12.06 -0.17 0.56
N SER A 229 -11.68 0.70 -0.39
CA SER A 229 -12.59 1.15 -1.45
C SER A 229 -12.74 0.15 -2.59
N THR A 230 -11.86 -0.83 -2.68
CA THR A 230 -11.82 -1.84 -3.75
C THR A 230 -12.36 -3.21 -3.33
N SER A 231 -12.41 -3.48 -2.02
CA SER A 231 -12.96 -4.71 -1.45
C SER A 231 -13.38 -4.52 0.01
N GLU A 232 -14.35 -5.33 0.44
CA GLU A 232 -14.70 -5.38 1.85
C GLU A 232 -13.52 -5.92 2.68
N PRO A 233 -13.18 -5.29 3.81
CA PRO A 233 -12.10 -5.76 4.66
C PRO A 233 -12.37 -7.16 5.22
N THR A 234 -11.43 -8.07 5.01
CA THR A 234 -11.50 -9.45 5.57
C THR A 234 -11.36 -9.45 7.09
N VAL A 235 -10.55 -8.56 7.65
CA VAL A 235 -10.34 -8.39 9.09
C VAL A 235 -10.52 -6.94 9.46
N GLN A 236 -11.38 -6.70 10.46
CA GLN A 236 -11.56 -5.38 11.06
C GLN A 236 -11.28 -5.46 12.55
N THR A 237 -10.48 -4.56 13.06
CA THR A 237 -10.15 -4.45 14.48
C THR A 237 -9.78 -3.01 14.83
N VAL A 238 -9.88 -2.66 16.10
CA VAL A 238 -9.38 -1.38 16.65
C VAL A 238 -8.02 -1.55 17.33
N ALA A 239 -7.38 -2.72 17.18
CA ALA A 239 -6.03 -2.92 17.69
C ALA A 239 -5.07 -1.86 17.10
N PRO A 240 -4.15 -1.33 17.90
CA PRO A 240 -3.12 -0.42 17.39
C PRO A 240 -2.27 -1.08 16.28
N GLY A 241 -1.76 -0.30 15.33
CA GLY A 241 -0.94 -0.79 14.23
C GLY A 241 0.39 -1.48 14.63
N LEU A 242 0.71 -1.53 15.93
CA LEU A 242 1.80 -2.34 16.49
C LEU A 242 1.39 -3.78 16.81
N TYR A 243 0.14 -4.13 16.56
CA TYR A 243 -0.34 -5.51 16.62
C TYR A 243 -0.49 -6.02 15.19
N GLU A 244 0.36 -6.93 14.78
CA GLU A 244 0.24 -7.58 13.48
C GLU A 244 -0.88 -8.61 13.53
N VAL A 245 -1.85 -8.47 12.64
CA VAL A 245 -3.05 -9.33 12.57
C VAL A 245 -3.07 -10.00 11.21
N VAL A 246 -2.92 -11.32 11.19
CA VAL A 246 -2.83 -12.11 9.96
C VAL A 246 -3.84 -13.25 9.98
N LEU A 247 -4.75 -13.26 9.02
CA LEU A 247 -5.67 -14.37 8.81
C LEU A 247 -5.11 -15.32 7.74
N ARG A 248 -5.07 -16.60 8.05
CA ARG A 248 -4.65 -17.65 7.11
C ARG A 248 -5.74 -18.70 6.96
N ARG A 249 -5.88 -19.21 5.76
CA ARG A 249 -6.74 -20.36 5.48
C ARG A 249 -5.91 -21.66 5.55
N GLN A 250 -6.46 -22.66 6.19
CA GLN A 250 -5.91 -24.02 6.20
C GLN A 250 -7.05 -25.01 5.99
N GLU A 251 -7.14 -25.55 4.78
CA GLU A 251 -8.24 -26.46 4.38
C GLU A 251 -9.63 -25.84 4.63
N ASN A 252 -10.40 -26.36 5.57
CA ASN A 252 -11.74 -25.92 5.92
C ASN A 252 -11.81 -25.06 7.18
N ARG A 253 -10.69 -24.50 7.63
CA ARG A 253 -10.60 -23.61 8.80
C ARG A 253 -9.77 -22.39 8.52
N PHE A 254 -9.94 -21.40 9.38
CA PHE A 254 -9.09 -20.21 9.39
C PHE A 254 -8.26 -20.15 10.68
N ILE A 255 -7.11 -19.53 10.58
CA ILE A 255 -6.20 -19.30 11.69
C ILE A 255 -5.88 -17.81 11.73
N LEU A 256 -6.35 -17.15 12.77
CA LEU A 256 -6.03 -15.74 13.03
C LEU A 256 -4.84 -15.68 13.98
N HIS A 257 -3.76 -15.08 13.50
CA HIS A 257 -2.58 -14.75 14.30
C HIS A 257 -2.66 -13.29 14.73
N VAL A 258 -2.44 -13.01 16.00
CA VAL A 258 -2.34 -11.66 16.55
C VAL A 258 -1.01 -11.56 17.29
N VAL A 259 -0.06 -10.81 16.74
CA VAL A 259 1.30 -10.70 17.27
C VAL A 259 1.54 -9.31 17.82
N ASN A 260 1.96 -9.22 19.06
CA ASN A 260 2.25 -7.97 19.76
C ASN A 260 3.69 -7.50 19.47
N LEU A 261 3.82 -6.45 18.69
CA LEU A 261 5.11 -5.86 18.31
C LEU A 261 5.47 -4.61 19.13
N THR A 262 4.77 -4.33 20.23
CA THR A 262 5.00 -3.12 21.05
C THR A 262 6.40 -3.08 21.66
N GLY A 263 7.07 -4.21 21.80
CA GLY A 263 8.47 -4.32 22.27
C GLY A 263 9.53 -3.97 21.21
N ASN A 264 9.17 -3.66 19.98
CA ASN A 264 10.11 -3.43 18.88
C ASN A 264 10.96 -2.15 19.01
N MET A 265 10.63 -1.27 19.94
CA MET A 265 11.31 0.03 20.09
C MET A 265 12.64 -0.07 20.82
N SER A 266 12.93 -1.19 21.50
CA SER A 266 14.18 -1.41 22.24
C SER A 266 14.70 -2.83 22.05
N ARG A 267 16.01 -2.98 22.13
CA ARG A 267 16.64 -4.31 22.10
C ARG A 267 17.68 -4.40 23.21
N PRO A 268 17.70 -5.48 24.00
CA PRO A 268 16.72 -6.60 23.95
C PRO A 268 15.30 -6.17 24.29
N ILE A 269 14.30 -6.91 23.79
CA ILE A 269 12.90 -6.69 24.16
C ILE A 269 12.72 -7.23 25.60
N GLU A 270 12.53 -6.33 26.54
CA GLU A 270 12.36 -6.67 27.95
C GLU A 270 10.88 -6.85 28.31
N GLN A 271 10.00 -6.10 27.64
CA GLN A 271 8.58 -6.10 27.93
C GLN A 271 7.76 -5.72 26.68
N VAL A 272 6.58 -6.29 26.59
CA VAL A 272 5.52 -5.90 25.65
C VAL A 272 4.37 -5.27 26.41
N VAL A 273 3.59 -4.43 25.75
CA VAL A 273 2.38 -3.82 26.33
C VAL A 273 1.18 -4.69 25.97
N PRO A 274 0.54 -5.39 26.92
CA PRO A 274 -0.64 -6.19 26.64
C PRO A 274 -1.83 -5.32 26.17
N LEU A 275 -2.68 -5.88 25.31
CA LEU A 275 -3.93 -5.28 24.88
C LEU A 275 -5.09 -6.09 25.43
N TYR A 276 -6.13 -5.40 25.92
CA TYR A 276 -7.29 -6.01 26.56
C TYR A 276 -8.58 -5.68 25.84
N ASN A 277 -9.53 -6.62 25.88
CA ASN A 277 -10.88 -6.48 25.28
C ASN A 277 -10.86 -6.08 23.79
N VAL A 278 -10.02 -6.75 23.01
CA VAL A 278 -9.81 -6.43 21.60
C VAL A 278 -10.94 -6.99 20.75
N PRO A 279 -11.74 -6.15 20.08
CA PRO A 279 -12.76 -6.63 19.16
C PRO A 279 -12.17 -7.00 17.80
N PHE A 280 -12.71 -8.05 17.22
CA PHE A 280 -12.47 -8.50 15.85
C PHE A 280 -13.79 -8.72 15.14
N LYS A 281 -13.85 -8.28 13.89
CA LYS A 281 -14.88 -8.67 12.92
C LYS A 281 -14.18 -9.25 11.71
N LEU A 282 -14.56 -10.47 11.35
CA LEU A 282 -14.03 -11.18 10.19
C LEU A 282 -15.13 -11.30 9.15
N ASN A 283 -14.79 -11.03 7.90
CA ASN A 283 -15.61 -11.36 6.75
C ASN A 283 -14.92 -12.51 6.01
N LEU A 284 -15.51 -13.69 6.06
CA LEU A 284 -14.99 -14.93 5.48
C LEU A 284 -15.66 -15.28 4.14
N ASP A 285 -16.40 -14.32 3.55
CA ASP A 285 -16.98 -14.47 2.22
C ASP A 285 -15.89 -14.60 1.15
N GLY A 286 -16.19 -15.32 0.08
CA GLY A 286 -15.29 -15.49 -1.05
C GLY A 286 -14.21 -16.57 -0.89
N PHE A 287 -14.05 -17.16 0.32
CA PHE A 287 -13.08 -18.25 0.53
C PHE A 287 -13.62 -19.64 0.16
N GLY A 288 -14.89 -19.73 -0.28
CA GLY A 288 -15.49 -20.99 -0.70
C GLY A 288 -15.63 -22.04 0.42
N ILE A 289 -15.76 -21.58 1.66
CA ILE A 289 -16.05 -22.41 2.83
C ILE A 289 -17.44 -22.01 3.32
N ASP A 290 -18.37 -22.96 3.32
CA ASP A 290 -19.72 -22.77 3.83
C ASP A 290 -19.84 -23.50 5.17
N VAL A 291 -19.68 -22.78 6.26
CA VAL A 291 -19.84 -23.28 7.63
C VAL A 291 -21.01 -22.55 8.28
N LYS A 292 -21.95 -23.31 8.81
CA LYS A 292 -23.16 -22.76 9.43
C LYS A 292 -22.94 -22.24 10.84
N ASP A 293 -22.00 -22.86 11.56
CA ASP A 293 -21.73 -22.53 12.97
C ASP A 293 -20.20 -22.53 13.18
N TRP A 294 -19.59 -21.35 13.18
CA TRP A 294 -18.16 -21.19 13.45
C TRP A 294 -17.88 -21.35 14.94
N ALA A 295 -16.98 -22.24 15.30
CA ALA A 295 -16.43 -22.38 16.64
C ALA A 295 -15.03 -21.73 16.69
N LEU A 296 -14.74 -20.99 17.74
CA LEU A 296 -13.48 -20.31 17.95
C LEU A 296 -12.72 -20.89 19.13
N LYS A 297 -11.44 -21.21 18.90
CA LYS A 297 -10.56 -21.75 19.94
C LYS A 297 -9.25 -20.97 19.98
N SER A 298 -8.95 -20.37 21.15
CA SER A 298 -7.62 -19.82 21.43
C SER A 298 -6.65 -20.97 21.73
N LEU A 299 -5.43 -20.88 21.19
CA LEU A 299 -4.34 -21.82 21.46
C LEU A 299 -3.38 -21.34 22.53
N ARG A 300 -3.41 -20.05 22.90
CA ARG A 300 -2.49 -19.44 23.87
C ARG A 300 -3.16 -19.02 25.18
N GLY A 301 -4.48 -19.18 25.25
CA GLY A 301 -5.23 -19.05 26.50
C GLY A 301 -6.05 -17.77 26.64
N ALA A 302 -6.08 -16.89 25.63
CA ALA A 302 -7.04 -15.78 25.61
C ALA A 302 -8.48 -16.32 25.61
N LYS A 303 -9.38 -15.64 26.33
CA LYS A 303 -10.80 -15.99 26.29
C LYS A 303 -11.45 -15.27 25.11
N VAL A 304 -12.22 -16.05 24.35
CA VAL A 304 -13.10 -15.52 23.31
C VAL A 304 -14.42 -15.13 23.95
N ASN A 305 -14.72 -13.86 23.92
CA ASN A 305 -15.95 -13.27 24.48
C ASN A 305 -16.82 -12.71 23.36
N ASP A 306 -18.12 -12.52 23.65
CA ASP A 306 -19.09 -11.84 22.79
C ASP A 306 -19.15 -12.42 21.36
N LEU A 307 -18.96 -13.73 21.21
CA LEU A 307 -19.00 -14.41 19.89
C LEU A 307 -20.39 -14.25 19.26
N LYS A 308 -20.40 -13.72 18.04
CA LYS A 308 -21.56 -13.63 17.16
C LYS A 308 -21.18 -14.18 15.80
N VAL A 309 -22.01 -15.06 15.27
CA VAL A 309 -21.85 -15.65 13.94
C VAL A 309 -23.11 -15.33 13.13
N ASN A 310 -22.91 -14.76 11.96
CA ASN A 310 -23.96 -14.46 11.00
C ASN A 310 -23.50 -14.87 9.60
N GLY A 311 -23.74 -16.12 9.24
CA GLY A 311 -23.17 -16.71 8.02
C GLY A 311 -21.64 -16.70 8.08
N ASN A 312 -21.01 -16.07 7.12
CA ASN A 312 -19.55 -15.90 7.05
C ASN A 312 -19.01 -14.66 7.77
N GLU A 313 -19.85 -13.88 8.42
CA GLU A 313 -19.42 -12.83 9.34
C GLU A 313 -19.27 -13.38 10.75
N VAL A 314 -18.07 -13.17 11.34
CA VAL A 314 -17.73 -13.64 12.68
C VAL A 314 -17.23 -12.45 13.50
N GLU A 315 -17.96 -12.10 14.57
CA GLU A 315 -17.57 -11.06 15.50
C GLU A 315 -17.25 -11.65 16.88
N PHE A 316 -16.17 -11.21 17.48
CA PHE A 316 -15.78 -11.63 18.82
C PHE A 316 -14.82 -10.63 19.48
N LYS A 317 -14.55 -10.83 20.78
CA LYS A 317 -13.52 -10.10 21.51
C LYS A 317 -12.55 -11.07 22.15
N LEU A 318 -11.27 -10.73 22.12
CA LEU A 318 -10.26 -11.37 22.96
C LEU A 318 -10.14 -10.59 24.27
N ASP A 319 -10.18 -11.31 25.41
CA ASP A 319 -10.02 -10.69 26.73
C ASP A 319 -8.64 -10.06 26.90
N SER A 320 -7.59 -10.70 26.34
CA SER A 320 -6.22 -10.20 26.36
C SER A 320 -5.39 -10.74 25.19
N VAL A 321 -4.44 -9.93 24.74
CA VAL A 321 -3.34 -10.34 23.86
C VAL A 321 -2.04 -9.87 24.53
N ASN A 322 -1.27 -10.80 25.07
CA ASN A 322 0.02 -10.50 25.70
C ASN A 322 1.12 -10.38 24.65
N GLU A 323 1.85 -11.45 24.40
CA GLU A 323 2.92 -11.47 23.39
C GLU A 323 2.36 -11.81 22.00
N TRP A 324 1.52 -12.82 21.91
CA TRP A 324 0.85 -13.28 20.69
C TRP A 324 -0.31 -14.21 21.04
N GLU A 325 -1.27 -14.27 20.12
CA GLU A 325 -2.41 -15.19 20.23
C GLU A 325 -2.68 -15.86 18.89
N ILE A 326 -3.23 -17.06 18.95
CA ILE A 326 -3.66 -17.82 17.77
C ILE A 326 -5.10 -18.26 18.01
N ILE A 327 -6.00 -17.84 17.13
CA ILE A 327 -7.40 -18.25 17.15
C ILE A 327 -7.66 -19.17 15.96
N VAL A 328 -8.05 -20.40 16.25
CA VAL A 328 -8.57 -21.35 15.26
C VAL A 328 -10.05 -21.11 15.11
N ILE A 329 -10.54 -21.03 13.88
CA ILE A 329 -11.92 -20.74 13.49
C ILE A 329 -12.35 -21.89 12.58
N GLU A 330 -13.19 -22.77 13.06
CA GLU A 330 -13.58 -24.03 12.40
C GLU A 330 -15.05 -24.39 12.61
#